data_9b4968a9da7edd098eb5ee77ea8a67b1
#
_entry.id   9b4968a9da7edd098eb5ee77ea8a67b1
#
_cell.length_a   1.000
_cell.length_b   1.000
_cell.length_c   1.000
_cell.angle_alpha   90.00
_cell.angle_beta   90.00
_cell.angle_gamma   90.00
#
_symmetry.space_group_name_H-M   'P 1'
#
loop_
_entity.id
_entity.type
_entity.pdbx_description
1 polymer ?
#
loop_
_entity_poly.entity_id
_entity_poly.type
_entity_poly.pdbx_seq_one_letter_code
_entity_poly.pdbx_strand_id
1 'polypeptide(L)'
;MKRFILVIIMMISTLGVYSFTNNTTEAKKTSYASFYHDKFNGRKTASGEIFSNSKFTAANRTLPFGTNIKVTNLNNGKQVIVKINDRGPFHASRALDISKAAFDEIGDTNRGTIPVEYEIVD
;
A
#
# COMPACT_ATOMS: atom_id res chain seq x y z
N MET A 1 -23.81 -6.92 -50.27
CA MET A 1 -23.55 -6.76 -49.90
C MET A 1 -23.13 -6.98 -49.06
N LYS A 2 -22.88 -7.20 -48.72
CA LYS A 2 -22.52 -7.23 -47.96
C LYS A 2 -21.79 -6.83 -47.31
N ARG A 3 -21.49 -6.39 -47.14
CA ARG A 3 -20.79 -5.81 -46.72
C ARG A 3 -20.96 -5.23 -45.67
N PHE A 4 -21.33 -4.74 -45.44
CA PHE A 4 -21.53 -4.03 -44.43
C PHE A 4 -21.58 -4.61 -43.29
N ILE A 5 -21.80 -5.21 -43.13
CA ILE A 5 -21.92 -5.90 -42.19
C ILE A 5 -20.85 -5.97 -41.43
N LEU A 6 -20.06 -6.27 -41.91
CA LEU A 6 -18.95 -6.34 -41.24
C LEU A 6 -18.75 -5.31 -40.44
N VAL A 7 -18.94 -4.51 -40.66
CA VAL A 7 -18.69 -3.42 -40.02
C VAL A 7 -19.06 -3.45 -38.66
N ILE A 8 -20.03 -3.87 -38.42
CA ILE A 8 -20.45 -3.91 -37.21
C ILE A 8 -19.60 -4.45 -36.28
N ILE A 9 -19.19 -5.46 -36.62
CA ILE A 9 -18.36 -6.03 -35.80
C ILE A 9 -17.51 -5.26 -35.09
N MET A 10 -16.99 -4.65 -35.74
CA MET A 10 -16.03 -4.00 -35.17
C MET A 10 -16.35 -3.33 -34.03
N MET A 11 -17.22 -2.97 -33.99
CA MET A 11 -17.48 -2.16 -33.00
C MET A 11 -17.38 -2.82 -31.78
N ILE A 12 -17.56 -3.82 -31.77
CA ILE A 12 -17.50 -4.48 -30.69
C ILE A 12 -16.36 -4.45 -29.98
N SER A 13 -15.59 -4.76 -30.64
CA SER A 13 -14.45 -4.85 -29.99
C SER A 13 -14.20 -3.86 -29.07
N THR A 14 -14.52 -3.31 -29.18
CA THR A 14 -14.15 -2.37 -28.37
C THR A 14 -14.51 -2.43 -27.17
N LEU A 15 -15.01 -2.93 -27.08
CA LEU A 15 -15.14 -2.70 -25.97
C LEU A 15 -14.60 -3.07 -25.05
N GLY A 16 -14.33 -3.52 -25.45
CA GLY A 16 -13.83 -3.60 -24.70
C GLY A 16 -13.29 -3.47 -24.06
N VAL A 17 -13.26 -3.47 -24.15
CA VAL A 17 -12.61 -2.98 -23.64
C VAL A 17 -12.47 -2.54 -22.77
N TYR A 18 -12.79 -2.58 -22.65
CA TYR A 18 -12.63 -1.93 -21.76
C TYR A 18 -12.65 -2.12 -20.73
N SER A 19 -12.96 -2.59 -20.65
CA SER A 19 -12.93 -2.51 -19.71
C SER A 19 -12.36 -2.63 -18.99
N PHE A 20 -12.08 -2.69 -19.20
CA PHE A 20 -11.43 -2.39 -18.56
C PHE A 20 -11.31 -2.18 -17.72
N THR A 21 -11.63 -2.29 -17.66
CA THR A 21 -11.50 -1.91 -17.04
C THR A 21 -11.06 -1.70 -16.28
N ASN A 22 -10.81 -1.69 -16.11
CA ASN A 22 -10.42 -1.41 -15.46
C ASN A 22 -10.25 -1.17 -14.60
N ASN A 23 -10.26 -1.33 -14.41
CA ASN A 23 -10.08 -1.16 -13.77
C ASN A 23 -10.01 -0.81 -12.66
N THR A 24 -10.15 -0.95 -12.38
CA THR A 24 -10.36 -0.56 -11.22
C THR A 24 -9.28 -0.63 -10.31
N THR A 25 -8.56 0.22 -10.20
CA THR A 25 -7.50 0.25 -9.31
C THR A 25 -7.97 0.74 -7.99
N GLU A 26 -7.35 0.30 -6.94
CA GLU A 26 -7.61 0.83 -5.63
C GLU A 26 -7.18 2.27 -5.57
N ALA A 27 -7.95 3.08 -4.90
CA ALA A 27 -7.61 4.47 -4.74
C ALA A 27 -6.36 4.62 -3.89
N LYS A 28 -5.50 5.54 -4.26
CA LYS A 28 -4.35 5.89 -3.45
C LYS A 28 -4.80 6.79 -2.31
N LYS A 29 -4.20 6.62 -1.16
CA LYS A 29 -4.50 7.41 0.02
C LYS A 29 -3.25 8.12 0.48
N THR A 30 -3.43 9.32 1.00
CA THR A 30 -2.30 10.08 1.55
C THR A 30 -2.44 10.17 3.05
N SER A 31 -1.33 10.18 3.74
CA SER A 31 -1.30 10.29 5.20
C SER A 31 0.15 10.50 5.62
N TYR A 32 0.41 10.27 6.90
CA TYR A 32 1.75 10.26 7.43
C TYR A 32 2.06 8.87 7.94
N ALA A 33 3.33 8.49 7.89
CA ALA A 33 3.82 7.23 8.40
C ALA A 33 4.95 7.49 9.37
N SER A 34 5.01 6.68 10.43
CA SER A 34 6.15 6.64 11.32
C SER A 34 6.67 5.21 11.37
N PHE A 35 7.67 4.95 12.19
CA PHE A 35 8.22 3.62 12.29
C PHE A 35 8.22 3.12 13.72
N TYR A 36 8.32 1.80 13.88
CA TYR A 36 8.31 1.16 15.18
C TYR A 36 9.62 1.38 15.91
N HIS A 37 9.51 1.61 17.21
CA HIS A 37 10.67 1.64 18.06
C HIS A 37 11.21 0.21 18.24
N ASP A 38 12.51 0.06 18.39
CA ASP A 38 13.14 -1.26 18.53
C ASP A 38 12.65 -2.04 19.73
N LYS A 39 12.09 -1.38 20.74
CA LYS A 39 11.58 -2.08 21.93
C LYS A 39 10.44 -3.05 21.58
N PHE A 40 9.84 -2.92 20.41
CA PHE A 40 8.75 -3.81 20.00
C PHE A 40 9.25 -5.10 19.36
N ASN A 41 10.56 -5.19 19.06
CA ASN A 41 11.11 -6.43 18.53
C ASN A 41 10.81 -7.59 19.47
N GLY A 42 10.34 -8.70 18.91
CA GLY A 42 10.05 -9.90 19.67
C GLY A 42 8.66 -9.95 20.27
N ARG A 43 7.88 -8.88 20.15
CA ARG A 43 6.51 -8.86 20.66
C ARG A 43 5.56 -9.41 19.63
N LYS A 44 4.44 -9.96 20.11
CA LYS A 44 3.41 -10.45 19.22
C LYS A 44 2.59 -9.27 18.72
N THR A 45 2.37 -9.22 17.40
CA THR A 45 1.51 -8.20 16.82
C THR A 45 0.05 -8.64 16.90
N ALA A 46 -0.87 -7.78 16.49
CA ALA A 46 -2.29 -8.09 16.51
C ALA A 46 -2.63 -9.28 15.63
N SER A 47 -1.84 -9.55 14.58
CA SER A 47 -2.06 -10.71 13.72
C SER A 47 -1.58 -12.01 14.36
N GLY A 48 -0.83 -11.93 15.44
CA GLY A 48 -0.22 -13.10 16.07
C GLY A 48 1.21 -13.33 15.62
N GLU A 49 1.69 -12.62 14.61
CA GLU A 49 3.08 -12.74 14.16
C GLU A 49 4.00 -12.03 15.15
N ILE A 50 5.22 -12.50 15.24
CA ILE A 50 6.22 -11.85 16.07
C ILE A 50 6.80 -10.68 15.30
N PHE A 51 6.82 -9.51 15.91
CA PHE A 51 7.34 -8.31 15.25
C PHE A 51 8.86 -8.33 15.16
N SER A 52 9.37 -7.90 14.01
CA SER A 52 10.79 -7.68 13.81
C SER A 52 10.98 -6.42 12.97
N ASN A 53 11.78 -5.49 13.48
CA ASN A 53 12.09 -4.26 12.75
C ASN A 53 12.98 -4.50 11.52
N SER A 54 13.44 -5.72 11.30
CA SER A 54 14.25 -6.06 10.13
C SER A 54 13.39 -6.60 8.98
N LYS A 55 12.10 -6.78 9.18
CA LYS A 55 11.20 -7.25 8.13
C LYS A 55 10.37 -6.10 7.59
N PHE A 56 9.74 -6.28 6.45
CA PHE A 56 8.96 -5.23 5.81
C PHE A 56 7.48 -5.42 6.14
N THR A 57 7.06 -4.86 7.26
CA THR A 57 5.68 -4.97 7.74
C THR A 57 5.16 -3.62 8.22
N ALA A 58 3.87 -3.55 8.46
CA ALA A 58 3.24 -2.32 8.87
C ALA A 58 2.00 -2.57 9.72
N ALA A 59 1.65 -1.56 10.51
CA ALA A 59 0.38 -1.51 11.21
C ALA A 59 -0.55 -0.55 10.48
N ASN A 60 -1.81 -0.93 10.40
CA ASN A 60 -2.88 -0.10 9.87
C ASN A 60 -4.16 -0.45 10.64
N ARG A 61 -5.06 0.54 10.79
CA ARG A 61 -6.25 0.33 11.63
C ARG A 61 -7.29 -0.60 11.03
N THR A 62 -7.40 -0.67 9.72
CA THR A 62 -8.53 -1.33 9.09
C THR A 62 -8.20 -2.35 8.01
N LEU A 63 -7.07 -2.23 7.34
CA LEU A 63 -6.76 -3.16 6.24
C LEU A 63 -6.56 -4.58 6.78
N PRO A 64 -7.06 -5.59 6.08
CA PRO A 64 -6.91 -6.97 6.54
C PRO A 64 -5.45 -7.38 6.70
N PHE A 65 -5.18 -8.23 7.68
CA PHE A 65 -3.84 -8.77 7.84
C PHE A 65 -3.44 -9.54 6.58
N GLY A 66 -2.20 -9.39 6.17
CA GLY A 66 -1.71 -10.04 4.96
C GLY A 66 -1.81 -9.15 3.72
N THR A 67 -2.51 -8.01 3.82
CA THR A 67 -2.61 -7.09 2.70
C THR A 67 -1.24 -6.50 2.43
N ASN A 68 -0.83 -6.47 1.18
CA ASN A 68 0.40 -5.79 0.79
C ASN A 68 0.06 -4.41 0.26
N ILE A 69 0.79 -3.41 0.72
CA ILE A 69 0.62 -2.05 0.25
C ILE A 69 1.96 -1.50 -0.22
N LYS A 70 1.90 -0.64 -1.22
CA LYS A 70 3.06 0.09 -1.67
C LYS A 70 3.00 1.46 -1.04
N VAL A 71 4.05 1.83 -0.32
CA VAL A 71 4.13 3.11 0.39
C VAL A 71 5.17 3.96 -0.31
N THR A 72 4.77 5.16 -0.69
CA THR A 72 5.65 6.12 -1.37
C THR A 72 5.88 7.32 -0.47
N ASN A 73 7.13 7.66 -0.25
CA ASN A 73 7.50 8.87 0.47
C ASN A 73 7.31 10.05 -0.49
N LEU A 74 6.39 10.95 -0.14
CA LEU A 74 6.06 12.07 -1.02
C LEU A 74 7.17 13.11 -1.13
N ASN A 75 8.14 13.08 -0.22
CA ASN A 75 9.25 14.04 -0.26
C ASN A 75 10.30 13.65 -1.30
N ASN A 76 10.45 12.37 -1.60
CA ASN A 76 11.53 11.93 -2.49
C ASN A 76 11.10 10.90 -3.53
N GLY A 77 9.86 10.42 -3.48
CA GLY A 77 9.34 9.46 -4.45
C GLY A 77 9.79 8.02 -4.24
N LYS A 78 10.57 7.72 -3.20
CA LYS A 78 11.00 6.35 -2.94
C LYS A 78 9.85 5.51 -2.44
N GLN A 79 9.86 4.22 -2.78
CA GLN A 79 8.76 3.32 -2.51
C GLN A 79 9.23 2.05 -1.84
N VAL A 80 8.34 1.45 -1.05
CA VAL A 80 8.59 0.16 -0.42
C VAL A 80 7.26 -0.56 -0.32
N ILE A 81 7.29 -1.89 -0.43
CA ILE A 81 6.09 -2.71 -0.25
C ILE A 81 6.17 -3.35 1.13
N VAL A 82 5.09 -3.26 1.90
CA VAL A 82 5.01 -3.81 3.24
C VAL A 82 3.74 -4.62 3.40
N LYS A 83 3.77 -5.59 4.32
CA LYS A 83 2.62 -6.44 4.62
C LYS A 83 1.98 -5.95 5.91
N ILE A 84 0.66 -5.78 5.90
CA ILE A 84 -0.07 -5.39 7.09
C ILE A 84 -0.16 -6.59 8.03
N ASN A 85 0.36 -6.45 9.25
CA ASN A 85 0.31 -7.52 10.25
C ASN A 85 -0.02 -7.02 11.66
N ASP A 86 -0.37 -5.75 11.79
CA ASP A 86 -0.66 -5.20 13.11
C ASP A 86 -1.74 -4.13 13.02
N ARG A 87 -2.27 -3.73 14.16
CA ARG A 87 -3.27 -2.67 14.26
C ARG A 87 -2.66 -1.43 14.90
N GLY A 88 -3.07 -0.28 14.40
CA GLY A 88 -2.57 1.03 14.76
C GLY A 88 -2.10 1.73 13.52
N PRO A 89 -1.52 2.91 13.67
CA PRO A 89 -1.39 3.69 14.89
C PRO A 89 -2.73 4.30 15.28
N PHE A 90 -2.87 4.59 16.56
CA PHE A 90 -4.12 5.17 17.05
C PHE A 90 -3.95 6.67 17.18
N HIS A 91 -3.60 7.29 16.07
CA HIS A 91 -3.34 8.71 16.00
C HIS A 91 -4.04 9.25 14.75
N ALA A 92 -4.82 10.31 14.90
CA ALA A 92 -5.70 10.79 13.85
C ALA A 92 -5.00 11.13 12.53
N SER A 93 -3.82 11.71 12.58
CA SER A 93 -3.14 12.17 11.39
C SER A 93 -2.17 11.14 10.80
N ARG A 94 -2.06 9.96 11.39
CA ARG A 94 -1.11 8.96 10.93
C ARG A 94 -1.86 7.68 10.62
N ALA A 95 -1.70 7.18 9.41
CA ALA A 95 -2.39 5.95 8.99
C ALA A 95 -1.52 4.71 9.10
N LEU A 96 -0.21 4.87 9.18
CA LEU A 96 0.73 3.74 9.12
C LEU A 96 1.86 3.89 10.12
N ASP A 97 2.20 2.76 10.75
CA ASP A 97 3.48 2.61 11.41
C ASP A 97 4.16 1.46 10.66
N ILE A 98 5.30 1.72 10.07
CA ILE A 98 6.00 0.71 9.29
C ILE A 98 7.26 0.27 10.04
N SER A 99 7.78 -0.89 9.69
CA SER A 99 9.01 -1.37 10.32
C SER A 99 10.14 -0.41 10.00
N LYS A 100 11.16 -0.44 10.84
CA LYS A 100 12.31 0.44 10.64
C LYS A 100 13.03 0.10 9.34
N ALA A 101 13.14 -1.19 9.00
CA ALA A 101 13.76 -1.59 7.75
C ALA A 101 13.02 -1.01 6.55
N ALA A 102 11.69 -1.02 6.59
CA ALA A 102 10.90 -0.45 5.51
C ALA A 102 11.07 1.07 5.45
N PHE A 103 11.09 1.72 6.61
CA PHE A 103 11.25 3.16 6.67
C PHE A 103 12.62 3.57 6.09
N ASP A 104 13.67 2.79 6.40
CA ASP A 104 15.01 3.08 5.89
C ASP A 104 15.08 3.01 4.36
N GLU A 105 14.20 2.24 3.74
CA GLU A 105 14.18 2.16 2.28
C GLU A 105 13.66 3.45 1.64
N ILE A 106 12.85 4.20 2.34
CA ILE A 106 12.18 5.35 1.75
C ILE A 106 12.50 6.67 2.45
N GLY A 107 13.17 6.65 3.58
CA GLY A 107 13.42 7.89 4.31
C GLY A 107 14.53 7.76 5.33
N ASP A 108 14.63 8.80 6.14
CA ASP A 108 15.65 8.91 7.17
C ASP A 108 14.95 8.78 8.52
N THR A 109 15.32 7.77 9.29
CA THR A 109 14.68 7.54 10.60
C THR A 109 14.88 8.71 11.55
N ASN A 110 15.84 9.59 11.31
CA ASN A 110 16.01 10.78 12.13
C ASN A 110 14.83 11.75 11.95
N ARG A 111 14.04 11.59 10.90
CA ARG A 111 12.91 12.48 10.68
C ARG A 111 11.69 12.07 11.48
N GLY A 112 11.55 10.82 11.78
CA GLY A 112 10.46 10.30 12.61
C GLY A 112 9.14 10.09 11.87
N THR A 113 8.64 11.07 11.16
CA THR A 113 7.36 10.98 10.47
C THR A 113 7.51 11.59 9.09
N ILE A 114 6.98 10.93 8.08
CA ILE A 114 7.06 11.40 6.71
C ILE A 114 5.70 11.37 6.04
N PRO A 115 5.45 12.29 5.10
CA PRO A 115 4.21 12.24 4.34
C PRO A 115 4.31 11.14 3.30
N VAL A 116 3.26 10.34 3.22
CA VAL A 116 3.26 9.18 2.31
C VAL A 116 1.96 9.10 1.52
N GLU A 117 2.04 8.37 0.43
CA GLU A 117 0.89 7.93 -0.33
C GLU A 117 0.98 6.41 -0.33
N TYR A 118 -0.14 5.72 -0.16
CA TYR A 118 -0.11 4.26 -0.16
C TYR A 118 -1.29 3.69 -0.91
N GLU A 119 -1.11 2.48 -1.44
CA GLU A 119 -2.14 1.80 -2.19
C GLU A 119 -1.97 0.29 -2.04
N ILE A 120 -3.07 -0.43 -2.13
CA ILE A 120 -3.04 -1.89 -2.06
C ILE A 120 -2.45 -2.41 -3.36
N VAL A 121 -1.52 -3.34 -3.26
CA VAL A 121 -0.89 -3.92 -4.44
C VAL A 121 -1.09 -5.41 -4.53
N ASP A 122 -2.07 -5.91 -3.82
CA ASP A 122 -2.36 -7.27 -3.97
C ASP A 122 -2.73 -7.94 -2.71
#